data_0a3f1824d859bc16719e874f3453ed7d
#
_entry.id   0a3f1824d859bc16719e874f3453ed7d
#
_cell.length_a   1.000
_cell.length_b   1.000
_cell.length_c   1.000
_cell.angle_alpha   90.00
_cell.angle_beta   90.00
_cell.angle_gamma   90.00
#
_symmetry.space_group_name_H-M   'P 1'
#
loop_
_entity.id
_entity.type
_entity.pdbx_description
1 polymer ?
#
loop_
_entity_poly.entity_id
_entity_poly.type
_entity_poly.pdbx_seq_one_letter_code
_entity_poly.pdbx_strand_id
1 'polypeptide(L)'
;EVLFILINIMRLGIPAISGVMAVSTVGEFIASILGIVVLVYAAVSFINCIFSVVDDTVYSVITVCILGMACMYASGCIVSSAFLAPGVRVVGMYLPTNGLFTLAGQIIKGTVDISTIMKNVLWIIIFQTAGALAVKIRRDR
;
A
#
# COMPACT_ATOMS: atom_id res chain seq x y z
N GLU A 1 6.00 8.61 17.86
CA GLU A 1 5.85 8.03 16.49
C GLU A 1 5.18 6.65 16.51
N VAL A 2 5.62 5.73 17.41
CA VAL A 2 5.01 4.39 17.55
C VAL A 2 3.52 4.47 17.87
N LEU A 3 3.10 5.42 18.70
CA LEU A 3 1.69 5.62 19.08
C LEU A 3 0.85 6.06 17.88
N PHE A 4 1.38 6.91 17.00
CA PHE A 4 0.69 7.36 15.80
C PHE A 4 0.51 6.22 14.79
N ILE A 5 1.52 5.39 14.61
CA ILE A 5 1.47 4.18 13.79
C ILE A 5 0.46 3.20 14.36
N LEU A 6 0.47 2.99 15.69
CA LEU A 6 -0.47 2.10 16.38
C LEU A 6 -1.92 2.57 16.24
N ILE A 7 -2.17 3.88 16.38
CA ILE A 7 -3.51 4.48 16.20
C ILE A 7 -3.99 4.31 14.76
N ASN A 8 -3.12 4.50 13.77
CA ASN A 8 -3.49 4.28 12.37
C ASN A 8 -3.73 2.81 12.04
N ILE A 9 -2.95 1.89 12.59
CA ILE A 9 -3.17 0.44 12.48
C ILE A 9 -4.51 0.06 13.13
N MET A 10 -4.82 0.57 14.31
CA MET A 10 -6.11 0.34 14.97
C MET A 10 -7.28 0.93 14.19
N ARG A 11 -7.12 2.14 13.64
CA ARG A 11 -8.16 2.83 12.87
C ARG A 11 -8.48 2.12 11.54
N LEU A 12 -7.48 1.49 10.92
CA LEU A 12 -7.65 0.65 9.72
C LEU A 12 -8.06 -0.79 10.08
N GLY A 13 -7.59 -1.30 11.22
CA GLY A 13 -7.83 -2.67 11.65
C GLY A 13 -9.25 -2.93 12.11
N ILE A 14 -9.90 -1.99 12.80
CA ILE A 14 -11.27 -2.16 13.30
C ILE A 14 -12.29 -2.35 12.15
N PRO A 15 -12.35 -1.50 11.11
CA PRO A 15 -13.25 -1.74 9.98
C PRO A 15 -12.87 -2.97 9.15
N ALA A 16 -11.57 -3.31 9.06
CA ALA A 16 -11.14 -4.53 8.39
C ALA A 16 -11.61 -5.79 9.14
N ILE A 17 -11.53 -5.82 10.47
CA ILE A 17 -12.01 -6.92 11.29
C ILE A 17 -13.54 -7.05 11.17
N SER A 18 -14.29 -5.94 11.16
CA SER A 18 -15.74 -5.98 10.96
C SER A 18 -16.14 -6.49 9.58
N GLY A 19 -15.38 -6.15 8.53
CA GLY A 19 -15.56 -6.69 7.19
C GLY A 19 -15.30 -8.20 7.13
N VAL A 20 -14.22 -8.67 7.78
CA VAL A 20 -13.90 -10.09 7.89
C VAL A 20 -14.99 -10.87 8.65
N MET A 21 -15.61 -10.27 9.67
CA MET A 21 -16.71 -10.93 10.42
C MET A 21 -18.05 -10.93 9.67
N ALA A 22 -18.22 -10.06 8.66
CA ALA A 22 -19.44 -10.01 7.84
C ALA A 22 -19.43 -11.01 6.66
N VAL A 23 -18.37 -11.78 6.51
CA VAL A 23 -18.19 -12.73 5.41
C VAL A 23 -19.03 -13.98 5.58
N SER A 24 -19.77 -14.32 4.53
CA SER A 24 -20.71 -15.46 4.54
C SER A 24 -20.07 -16.79 4.13
N THR A 25 -18.88 -16.79 3.53
CA THR A 25 -18.23 -17.98 2.96
C THR A 25 -16.80 -18.14 3.46
N VAL A 26 -16.39 -19.36 3.79
CA VAL A 26 -15.01 -19.67 4.26
C VAL A 26 -13.94 -19.20 3.28
N GLY A 27 -14.21 -19.29 1.97
CA GLY A 27 -13.29 -18.82 0.93
C GLY A 27 -13.06 -17.32 0.97
N GLU A 28 -14.09 -16.52 1.18
CA GLU A 28 -14.00 -15.06 1.31
C GLU A 28 -13.27 -14.65 2.60
N PHE A 29 -13.47 -15.42 3.68
CA PHE A 29 -12.73 -15.23 4.93
C PHE A 29 -11.22 -15.40 4.74
N ILE A 30 -10.79 -16.48 4.08
CA ILE A 30 -9.38 -16.75 3.76
C ILE A 30 -8.84 -15.66 2.84
N ALA A 31 -9.58 -15.26 1.81
CA ALA A 31 -9.20 -14.20 0.89
C ALA A 31 -9.04 -12.84 1.60
N SER A 32 -9.88 -12.53 2.56
CA SER A 32 -9.80 -11.30 3.36
C SER A 32 -8.55 -11.28 4.25
N ILE A 33 -8.24 -12.39 4.92
CA ILE A 33 -7.02 -12.52 5.73
C ILE A 33 -5.78 -12.38 4.84
N LEU A 34 -5.75 -13.08 3.70
CA LEU A 34 -4.65 -12.98 2.73
C LEU A 34 -4.51 -11.53 2.22
N GLY A 35 -5.63 -10.86 1.94
CA GLY A 35 -5.68 -9.46 1.54
C GLY A 35 -5.05 -8.54 2.57
N ILE A 36 -5.33 -8.72 3.86
CA ILE A 36 -4.72 -7.92 4.94
C ILE A 36 -3.21 -8.14 4.99
N VAL A 37 -2.74 -9.38 4.92
CA VAL A 37 -1.31 -9.70 4.91
C VAL A 37 -0.61 -9.04 3.73
N VAL A 38 -1.17 -9.14 2.53
CA VAL A 38 -0.63 -8.53 1.32
C VAL A 38 -0.60 -7.01 1.42
N LEU A 39 -1.65 -6.38 1.97
CA LEU A 39 -1.74 -4.94 2.16
C LEU A 39 -0.63 -4.42 3.08
N VAL A 40 -0.46 -5.05 4.25
CA VAL A 40 0.59 -4.67 5.22
C VAL A 40 1.97 -4.89 4.61
N TYR A 41 2.20 -6.03 3.97
CA TYR A 41 3.49 -6.35 3.39
C TYR A 41 3.85 -5.42 2.21
N ALA A 42 2.89 -5.01 1.40
CA ALA A 42 3.10 -4.06 0.32
C ALA A 42 3.48 -2.66 0.85
N ALA A 43 2.81 -2.19 1.91
CA ALA A 43 3.15 -0.93 2.55
C ALA A 43 4.56 -0.95 3.16
N VAL A 44 4.93 -2.03 3.85
CA VAL A 44 6.28 -2.21 4.42
C VAL A 44 7.32 -2.29 3.32
N SER A 45 7.06 -2.99 2.21
CA SER A 45 7.98 -3.11 1.07
C SER A 45 8.24 -1.76 0.40
N PHE A 46 7.21 -0.92 0.28
CA PHE A 46 7.36 0.45 -0.24
C PHE A 46 8.28 1.30 0.65
N ILE A 47 8.04 1.28 1.96
CA ILE A 47 8.86 1.99 2.94
C ILE A 47 10.32 1.49 2.90
N ASN A 48 10.53 0.17 2.95
CA ASN A 48 11.85 -0.44 2.90
C ASN A 48 12.61 -0.09 1.62
N CYS A 49 11.93 -0.03 0.47
CA CYS A 49 12.54 0.39 -0.78
C CYS A 49 13.13 1.80 -0.68
N ILE A 50 12.38 2.75 -0.12
CA ILE A 50 12.85 4.13 0.05
C ILE A 50 14.03 4.21 1.02
N PHE A 51 13.97 3.51 2.16
CA PHE A 51 15.06 3.45 3.13
C PHE A 51 16.32 2.77 2.56
N SER A 52 16.18 1.91 1.57
CA SER A 52 17.32 1.28 0.88
C SER A 52 18.00 2.22 -0.11
N VAL A 53 17.26 3.19 -0.66
CA VAL A 53 17.77 4.15 -1.65
C VAL A 53 18.38 5.38 -0.99
N VAL A 54 17.79 5.86 0.10
CA VAL A 54 18.21 7.08 0.80
C VAL A 54 19.07 6.71 2.02
N ASP A 55 20.27 7.28 2.10
CA ASP A 55 21.27 6.93 3.14
C ASP A 55 20.95 7.48 4.50
N ASP A 56 20.31 8.63 4.57
CA ASP A 56 19.99 9.33 5.81
C ASP A 56 18.56 9.01 6.25
N THR A 57 18.41 8.63 7.52
CA THR A 57 17.11 8.28 8.09
C THR A 57 16.11 9.44 8.06
N VAL A 58 16.57 10.67 8.30
CA VAL A 58 15.70 11.85 8.32
C VAL A 58 15.18 12.14 6.91
N TYR A 59 16.07 12.14 5.92
CA TYR A 59 15.68 12.32 4.52
C TYR A 59 14.81 11.18 4.00
N SER A 60 15.04 9.93 4.46
CA SER A 60 14.18 8.79 4.12
C SER A 60 12.75 9.00 4.61
N VAL A 61 12.57 9.42 5.85
CA VAL A 61 11.25 9.69 6.44
C VAL A 61 10.54 10.81 5.66
N ILE A 62 11.24 11.92 5.39
CA ILE A 62 10.67 13.03 4.62
C ILE A 62 10.26 12.56 3.22
N THR A 63 11.10 11.77 2.55
CA THR A 63 10.83 11.23 1.21
C THR A 63 9.61 10.30 1.23
N VAL A 64 9.49 9.42 2.21
CA VAL A 64 8.31 8.55 2.39
C VAL A 64 7.04 9.38 2.54
N CYS A 65 7.08 10.44 3.38
CA CYS A 65 5.93 11.31 3.60
C CYS A 65 5.52 12.05 2.31
N ILE A 66 6.46 12.69 1.63
CA ILE A 66 6.18 13.47 0.42
C ILE A 66 5.69 12.55 -0.70
N LEU A 67 6.42 11.46 -0.97
CA LEU A 67 6.07 10.52 -2.03
C LEU A 67 4.76 9.79 -1.72
N GLY A 68 4.54 9.40 -0.46
CA GLY A 68 3.30 8.80 -0.01
C GLY A 68 2.11 9.72 -0.22
N MET A 69 2.21 10.99 0.20
CA MET A 69 1.16 11.99 -0.02
C MET A 69 0.89 12.24 -1.51
N ALA A 70 1.94 12.37 -2.32
CA ALA A 70 1.80 12.55 -3.78
C ALA A 70 1.10 11.36 -4.43
N CYS A 71 1.48 10.14 -4.06
CA CYS A 71 0.84 8.92 -4.54
C CYS A 71 -0.62 8.80 -4.09
N MET A 72 -0.94 9.15 -2.84
CA MET A 72 -2.32 9.15 -2.32
C MET A 72 -3.18 10.21 -3.02
N TYR A 73 -2.62 11.39 -3.29
CA TYR A 73 -3.31 12.42 -4.06
C TYR A 73 -3.60 11.95 -5.48
N ALA A 74 -2.61 11.44 -6.19
CA ALA A 74 -2.76 10.98 -7.57
C ALA A 74 -3.71 9.78 -7.70
N SER A 75 -3.78 8.91 -6.69
CA SER A 75 -4.70 7.76 -6.66
C SER A 75 -6.15 8.13 -6.33
N GLY A 76 -6.43 9.39 -6.03
CA GLY A 76 -7.80 9.83 -5.68
C GLY A 76 -8.21 9.51 -4.25
N CYS A 77 -7.26 9.16 -3.37
CA CYS A 77 -7.54 8.84 -1.96
C CYS A 77 -7.87 10.09 -1.13
N ILE A 78 -7.26 11.22 -1.46
CA ILE A 78 -7.45 12.50 -0.73
C ILE A 78 -8.50 13.35 -1.42
N VAL A 79 -8.46 13.41 -2.76
CA VAL A 79 -9.38 14.18 -3.58
C VAL A 79 -10.04 13.22 -4.56
N SER A 80 -11.38 13.33 -4.72
CA SER A 80 -12.10 12.49 -5.68
C SER A 80 -11.45 12.57 -7.07
N SER A 81 -11.30 11.42 -7.71
CA SER A 81 -10.70 11.29 -9.05
C SER A 81 -11.42 12.14 -10.13
N ALA A 82 -12.67 12.57 -9.86
CA ALA A 82 -13.42 13.46 -10.74
C ALA A 82 -12.82 14.88 -10.81
N PHE A 83 -12.12 15.34 -9.76
CA PHE A 83 -11.49 16.66 -9.68
C PHE A 83 -10.03 16.66 -10.12
N LEU A 84 -9.45 15.50 -10.41
CA LEU A 84 -8.06 15.38 -10.86
C LEU A 84 -7.94 15.65 -12.36
N ALA A 85 -6.86 16.31 -12.77
CA ALA A 85 -6.53 16.49 -14.17
C ALA A 85 -6.44 15.11 -14.89
N PRO A 86 -6.87 15.00 -16.15
CA PRO A 86 -6.93 13.70 -16.85
C PRO A 86 -5.62 12.92 -16.83
N GLY A 87 -4.48 13.60 -17.00
CA GLY A 87 -3.15 12.97 -16.95
C GLY A 87 -2.81 12.40 -15.56
N VAL A 88 -3.10 13.14 -14.50
CA VAL A 88 -2.86 12.69 -13.12
C VAL A 88 -3.74 11.50 -12.77
N ARG A 89 -4.98 11.49 -13.23
CA ARG A 89 -5.92 10.38 -13.03
C ARG A 89 -5.41 9.08 -13.70
N VAL A 90 -4.90 9.18 -14.92
CA VAL A 90 -4.35 8.02 -15.64
C VAL A 90 -3.14 7.46 -14.90
N VAL A 91 -2.19 8.32 -14.51
CA VAL A 91 -1.01 7.90 -13.72
C VAL A 91 -1.45 7.29 -12.39
N GLY A 92 -2.42 7.90 -11.70
CA GLY A 92 -2.93 7.42 -10.41
C GLY A 92 -3.48 6.00 -10.46
N MET A 93 -4.10 5.58 -11.58
CA MET A 93 -4.64 4.21 -11.73
C MET A 93 -3.55 3.13 -11.72
N TYR A 94 -2.33 3.47 -12.14
CA TYR A 94 -1.19 2.55 -12.18
C TYR A 94 -0.33 2.59 -10.91
N LEU A 95 -0.53 3.57 -10.03
CA LEU A 95 0.23 3.68 -8.80
C LEU A 95 -0.09 2.55 -7.80
N PRO A 96 0.89 2.10 -7.02
CA PRO A 96 0.69 1.06 -6.01
C PRO A 96 -0.37 1.42 -4.97
N THR A 97 -0.47 2.71 -4.62
CA THR A 97 -1.45 3.22 -3.65
C THR A 97 -2.89 3.00 -4.10
N ASN A 98 -3.19 3.06 -5.41
CA ASN A 98 -4.52 2.74 -5.91
C ASN A 98 -4.88 1.27 -5.69
N GLY A 99 -3.93 0.36 -5.92
CA GLY A 99 -4.11 -1.07 -5.64
C GLY A 99 -4.34 -1.35 -4.15
N LEU A 100 -3.53 -0.71 -3.28
CA LEU A 100 -3.68 -0.83 -1.83
C LEU A 100 -5.02 -0.28 -1.34
N PHE A 101 -5.45 0.87 -1.85
CA PHE A 101 -6.72 1.50 -1.47
C PHE A 101 -7.93 0.68 -1.92
N THR A 102 -7.88 0.16 -3.14
CA THR A 102 -8.91 -0.74 -3.68
C THR A 102 -8.99 -2.02 -2.86
N LEU A 103 -7.85 -2.63 -2.53
CA LEU A 103 -7.79 -3.83 -1.69
C LEU A 103 -8.36 -3.58 -0.30
N ALA A 104 -7.99 -2.46 0.34
CA ALA A 104 -8.55 -2.08 1.64
C ALA A 104 -10.08 -1.91 1.59
N GLY A 105 -10.58 -1.26 0.55
CA GLY A 105 -12.03 -1.12 0.33
C GLY A 105 -12.76 -2.45 0.11
N GLN A 106 -12.13 -3.37 -0.61
CA GLN A 106 -12.65 -4.72 -0.82
C GLN A 106 -12.67 -5.55 0.47
N ILE A 107 -11.62 -5.46 1.30
CA ILE A 107 -11.56 -6.12 2.62
C ILE A 107 -12.71 -5.63 3.52
N ILE A 108 -12.94 -4.31 3.57
CA ILE A 108 -14.02 -3.71 4.36
C ILE A 108 -15.40 -4.19 3.89
N LYS A 109 -15.57 -4.42 2.59
CA LYS A 109 -16.82 -4.92 2.00
C LYS A 109 -16.96 -6.44 2.04
N GLY A 110 -15.92 -7.18 2.45
CA GLY A 110 -15.90 -8.63 2.44
C GLY A 110 -15.83 -9.26 1.03
N THR A 111 -15.52 -8.48 -0.01
CA THR A 111 -15.51 -8.92 -1.41
C THR A 111 -14.12 -8.76 -2.03
N VAL A 112 -13.17 -9.58 -1.59
CA VAL A 112 -11.78 -9.50 -2.05
C VAL A 112 -11.61 -10.18 -3.41
N ASP A 113 -11.15 -9.43 -4.40
CA ASP A 113 -10.85 -9.94 -5.74
C ASP A 113 -9.39 -10.37 -5.86
N ILE A 114 -9.17 -11.59 -6.35
CA ILE A 114 -7.84 -12.17 -6.58
C ILE A 114 -7.01 -11.31 -7.53
N SER A 115 -7.62 -10.68 -8.52
CA SER A 115 -6.92 -9.78 -9.46
C SER A 115 -6.29 -8.60 -8.72
N THR A 116 -6.97 -8.05 -7.71
CA THR A 116 -6.44 -6.95 -6.89
C THR A 116 -5.28 -7.41 -6.00
N ILE A 117 -5.37 -8.60 -5.44
CA ILE A 117 -4.26 -9.23 -4.69
C ILE A 117 -3.03 -9.38 -5.59
N MET A 118 -3.20 -9.93 -6.79
CA MET A 118 -2.11 -10.15 -7.74
C MET A 118 -1.40 -8.85 -8.15
N LYS A 119 -2.14 -7.78 -8.37
CA LYS A 119 -1.56 -6.45 -8.64
C LYS A 119 -0.69 -5.95 -7.49
N ASN A 120 -1.13 -6.12 -6.26
CA ASN A 120 -0.35 -5.72 -5.08
C ASN A 120 0.89 -6.60 -4.88
N VAL A 121 0.79 -7.90 -5.13
CA VAL A 121 1.94 -8.82 -5.10
C VAL A 121 2.99 -8.42 -6.14
N LEU A 122 2.57 -8.03 -7.34
CA LEU A 122 3.48 -7.53 -8.37
C LEU A 122 4.26 -6.29 -7.88
N TRP A 123 3.58 -5.35 -7.24
CA TRP A 123 4.22 -4.16 -6.67
C TRP A 123 5.19 -4.51 -5.54
N ILE A 124 4.86 -5.50 -4.70
CA ILE A 124 5.77 -6.01 -3.66
C ILE A 124 7.07 -6.50 -4.31
N ILE A 125 6.98 -7.31 -5.35
CA ILE A 125 8.15 -7.84 -6.08
C ILE A 125 8.99 -6.70 -6.64
N ILE A 126 8.36 -5.70 -7.27
CA ILE A 126 9.04 -4.53 -7.83
C ILE A 126 9.80 -3.77 -6.73
N PHE A 127 9.17 -3.49 -5.58
CA PHE A 127 9.81 -2.76 -4.50
C PHE A 127 10.94 -3.55 -3.84
N GLN A 128 10.77 -4.86 -3.65
CA GLN A 128 11.80 -5.71 -3.09
C GLN A 128 13.02 -5.82 -4.02
N THR A 129 12.80 -5.99 -5.32
CA THR A 129 13.89 -6.05 -6.30
C THR A 129 14.61 -4.72 -6.43
N ALA A 130 13.88 -3.60 -6.46
CA ALA A 130 14.46 -2.25 -6.50
C ALA A 130 15.28 -1.96 -5.23
N GLY A 131 14.77 -2.30 -4.05
CA GLY A 131 15.48 -2.14 -2.78
C GLY A 131 16.75 -3.00 -2.72
N ALA A 132 16.67 -4.26 -3.11
CA ALA A 132 17.83 -5.15 -3.16
C ALA A 132 18.91 -4.66 -4.14
N LEU A 133 18.50 -4.15 -5.30
CA LEU A 133 19.42 -3.57 -6.28
C LEU A 133 20.10 -2.32 -5.73
N ALA A 134 19.36 -1.44 -5.06
CA ALA A 134 19.91 -0.23 -4.44
C ALA A 134 20.98 -0.58 -3.39
N VAL A 135 20.71 -1.55 -2.51
CA VAL A 135 21.68 -2.02 -1.50
C VAL A 135 22.92 -2.62 -2.16
N LYS A 136 22.76 -3.40 -3.24
CA LYS A 136 23.88 -3.98 -3.97
C LYS A 136 24.78 -2.90 -4.59
N ILE A 137 24.22 -1.93 -5.29
CA ILE A 137 24.95 -0.82 -5.90
C ILE A 137 25.73 -0.02 -4.84
N ARG A 138 25.14 0.15 -3.66
CA ARG A 138 25.76 0.84 -2.54
C ARG A 138 26.95 0.07 -1.95
N ARG A 139 26.84 -1.26 -1.89
CA ARG A 139 27.92 -2.13 -1.37
C ARG A 139 29.12 -2.19 -2.31
N ASP A 140 28.89 -2.00 -3.61
CA ASP A 140 29.92 -2.08 -4.65
C ASP A 140 30.65 -0.74 -4.88
N ARG A 141 30.25 0.33 -4.15
CA ARG A 141 30.92 1.64 -4.10
C ARG A 141 31.83 1.75 -2.89
#